data_5bd21b33f03543106fc9e3cb5bb8de7f
#
_entry.id   5bd21b33f03543106fc9e3cb5bb8de7f
#
_cell.length_a   1.000
_cell.length_b   1.000
_cell.length_c   1.000
_cell.angle_alpha   90.00
_cell.angle_beta   90.00
_cell.angle_gamma   90.00
#
_symmetry.space_group_name_H-M   'P 1'
#
loop_
_entity.id
_entity.type
_entity.pdbx_description
1 polymer ?
#
loop_
_entity_poly.entity_id
_entity_poly.type
_entity_poly.pdbx_seq_one_letter_code
_entity_poly.pdbx_strand_id
1 'polypeptide(L)'
;VQQGIYPDPYFGLNNLAIPDDLCRKDWWYRCSFPVPEEAEGKRLELLFEGINYKADIWLNGIKIGNIAGAFTRGRFDITGHVKDTNSLYVHIYPPANPGIPHEQSPSAGGGKNGGALCLDGPTFICSEGWDWMPGVRDRNIGIWQDVKLIATEGVSFGDTQVITDLPLPDVSSADITINTRIANRLY
;
A
#
# COMPACT_ATOMS: atom_id res chain seq x y z
N VAL A 1 -0.16 -17.70 -3.84
CA VAL A 1 1.05 -18.13 -4.54
C VAL A 1 2.07 -18.68 -3.54
N GLN A 2 2.68 -17.86 -2.68
CA GLN A 2 3.73 -18.32 -1.76
C GLN A 2 3.29 -19.46 -0.83
N GLN A 3 2.05 -19.47 -0.40
CA GLN A 3 1.50 -20.53 0.46
C GLN A 3 0.84 -21.68 -0.32
N GLY A 4 0.89 -21.66 -1.65
CA GLY A 4 0.33 -22.72 -2.49
C GLY A 4 -1.19 -22.76 -2.56
N ILE A 5 -1.91 -21.79 -1.98
CA ILE A 5 -3.39 -21.78 -1.97
C ILE A 5 -3.93 -21.52 -3.37
N TYR A 6 -3.33 -20.58 -4.08
CA TYR A 6 -3.65 -20.26 -5.47
C TYR A 6 -2.40 -20.28 -6.33
N PRO A 7 -2.51 -20.70 -7.62
CA PRO A 7 -1.40 -20.62 -8.57
C PRO A 7 -1.11 -19.15 -8.91
N ASP A 8 0.01 -18.92 -9.59
CA ASP A 8 0.39 -17.58 -10.07
C ASP A 8 -0.71 -17.03 -11.00
N PRO A 9 -1.38 -15.93 -10.64
CA PRO A 9 -2.49 -15.37 -11.41
C PRO A 9 -2.08 -14.87 -12.79
N TYR A 10 -0.80 -14.59 -13.00
CA TYR A 10 -0.29 -14.09 -14.27
C TYR A 10 0.17 -15.18 -15.24
N PHE A 11 0.05 -16.44 -14.86
CA PHE A 11 0.42 -17.57 -15.72
C PHE A 11 -0.79 -18.27 -16.30
N GLY A 12 -0.92 -18.27 -17.63
CA GLY A 12 -1.99 -18.95 -18.35
C GLY A 12 -3.39 -18.49 -17.93
N LEU A 13 -4.26 -19.43 -17.57
CA LEU A 13 -5.64 -19.17 -17.12
C LEU A 13 -5.80 -19.21 -15.59
N ASN A 14 -4.73 -19.18 -14.84
CA ASN A 14 -4.77 -19.30 -13.38
C ASN A 14 -5.59 -18.20 -12.70
N ASN A 15 -5.65 -17.01 -13.29
CA ASN A 15 -6.49 -15.92 -12.79
C ASN A 15 -7.96 -16.34 -12.65
N LEU A 16 -8.45 -17.19 -13.54
CA LEU A 16 -9.84 -17.68 -13.51
C LEU A 16 -10.11 -18.59 -12.32
N ALA A 17 -9.09 -19.20 -11.72
CA ALA A 17 -9.20 -20.04 -10.55
C ALA A 17 -9.34 -19.25 -9.24
N ILE A 18 -9.11 -17.93 -9.26
CA ILE A 18 -9.26 -17.08 -8.08
C ILE A 18 -10.74 -16.74 -7.87
N PRO A 19 -11.32 -17.03 -6.70
CA PRO A 19 -12.71 -16.70 -6.41
C PRO A 19 -12.96 -15.20 -6.41
N ASP A 20 -14.05 -14.74 -7.05
CA ASP A 20 -14.42 -13.33 -7.06
C ASP A 20 -14.89 -12.81 -5.69
N ASP A 21 -15.27 -13.70 -4.79
CA ASP A 21 -15.72 -13.35 -3.45
C ASP A 21 -14.61 -12.85 -2.51
N LEU A 22 -13.34 -13.07 -2.85
CA LEU A 22 -12.20 -12.62 -2.04
C LEU A 22 -12.18 -11.10 -1.88
N CYS A 23 -12.56 -10.36 -2.91
CA CYS A 23 -12.63 -8.90 -2.88
C CYS A 23 -13.81 -8.35 -2.06
N ARG A 24 -14.72 -9.21 -1.60
CA ARG A 24 -15.90 -8.82 -0.82
C ARG A 24 -15.77 -9.11 0.67
N LYS A 25 -14.61 -9.63 1.07
CA LYS A 25 -14.31 -10.02 2.46
C LYS A 25 -13.41 -9.01 3.13
N ASP A 26 -13.57 -8.86 4.44
CA ASP A 26 -12.62 -8.16 5.28
C ASP A 26 -11.36 -9.01 5.45
N TRP A 27 -10.20 -8.37 5.40
CA TRP A 27 -8.91 -9.03 5.57
C TRP A 27 -8.19 -8.49 6.79
N TRP A 28 -7.66 -9.41 7.59
CA TRP A 28 -6.91 -9.08 8.79
C TRP A 28 -5.47 -9.54 8.68
N TYR A 29 -4.55 -8.61 8.84
CA TYR A 29 -3.15 -8.90 9.00
C TYR A 29 -2.79 -8.76 10.48
N ARG A 30 -1.95 -9.68 10.96
CA ARG A 30 -1.39 -9.65 12.31
C ARG A 30 0.11 -9.85 12.25
N CYS A 31 0.85 -9.00 12.98
CA CYS A 31 2.28 -9.13 13.19
C CYS A 31 2.60 -8.87 14.65
N SER A 32 3.60 -9.57 15.17
CA SER A 32 4.19 -9.25 16.46
C SER A 32 5.66 -8.90 16.26
N PHE A 33 6.13 -7.84 16.92
CA PHE A 33 7.49 -7.35 16.78
C PHE A 33 8.00 -6.76 18.10
N PRO A 34 9.29 -6.94 18.46
CA PRO A 34 9.93 -6.21 19.54
C PRO A 34 10.31 -4.80 19.08
N VAL A 35 10.55 -3.90 20.01
CA VAL A 35 11.30 -2.67 19.73
C VAL A 35 12.78 -3.04 19.69
N PRO A 36 13.52 -2.76 18.60
CA PRO A 36 14.95 -3.00 18.57
C PRO A 36 15.69 -2.17 19.63
N GLU A 37 16.75 -2.72 20.21
CA GLU A 37 17.54 -2.08 21.28
C GLU A 37 18.05 -0.69 20.87
N GLU A 38 18.50 -0.56 19.61
CA GLU A 38 18.97 0.70 19.03
C GLU A 38 17.87 1.77 18.85
N ALA A 39 16.62 1.38 18.99
CA ALA A 39 15.44 2.27 18.90
C ALA A 39 14.87 2.65 20.27
N GLU A 40 15.43 2.12 21.36
CA GLU A 40 15.01 2.46 22.72
C GLU A 40 15.24 3.95 23.01
N GLY A 41 14.28 4.57 23.69
CA GLY A 41 14.32 5.99 24.04
C GLY A 41 14.15 6.97 22.87
N LYS A 42 14.06 6.46 21.65
CA LYS A 42 13.81 7.27 20.46
C LYS A 42 12.32 7.47 20.20
N ARG A 43 12.01 8.46 19.39
CA ARG A 43 10.67 8.62 18.85
C ARG A 43 10.42 7.55 17.78
N LEU A 44 9.30 6.86 17.89
CA LEU A 44 8.95 5.74 17.03
C LEU A 44 7.74 6.07 16.17
N GLU A 45 7.83 5.72 14.90
CA GLU A 45 6.77 5.89 13.92
C GLU A 45 6.58 4.59 13.13
N LEU A 46 5.33 4.17 12.92
CA LEU A 46 5.00 3.17 11.90
C LEU A 46 4.70 3.88 10.58
N LEU A 47 5.42 3.48 9.54
CA LEU A 47 5.22 3.92 8.17
C LEU A 47 4.66 2.78 7.34
N PHE A 48 3.46 2.96 6.81
CA PHE A 48 2.87 2.13 5.77
C PHE A 48 3.08 2.80 4.42
N GLU A 49 3.83 2.18 3.54
CA GLU A 49 4.13 2.78 2.23
C GLU A 49 3.01 2.60 1.21
N GLY A 50 2.20 1.55 1.35
CA GLY A 50 1.03 1.36 0.49
C GLY A 50 0.07 0.28 0.99
N ILE A 51 -1.19 0.64 1.08
CA ILE A 51 -2.31 -0.27 1.34
C ILE A 51 -3.38 -0.04 0.27
N ASN A 52 -3.81 -1.08 -0.39
CA ASN A 52 -4.92 -1.01 -1.33
C ASN A 52 -6.17 -1.63 -0.69
N TYR A 53 -7.16 -0.87 -0.31
CA TYR A 53 -7.36 0.59 -0.50
C TYR A 53 -7.58 1.29 0.84
N LYS A 54 -8.47 0.74 1.70
CA LYS A 54 -8.89 1.32 2.99
C LYS A 54 -8.57 0.36 4.12
N ALA A 55 -7.93 0.89 5.16
CA ALA A 55 -7.60 0.11 6.34
C ALA A 55 -7.72 0.90 7.64
N ASP A 56 -8.01 0.18 8.71
CA ASP A 56 -7.83 0.62 10.09
C ASP A 56 -6.62 -0.08 10.71
N ILE A 57 -5.89 0.63 11.55
CA ILE A 57 -4.62 0.19 12.12
C ILE A 57 -4.70 0.22 13.65
N TRP A 58 -4.35 -0.89 14.30
CA TRP A 58 -4.29 -1.01 15.76
C TRP A 58 -2.92 -1.48 16.22
N LEU A 59 -2.41 -0.86 17.25
CA LEU A 59 -1.22 -1.29 17.98
C LEU A 59 -1.57 -1.57 19.42
N ASN A 60 -1.23 -2.76 19.91
CA ASN A 60 -1.46 -3.19 21.29
C ASN A 60 -2.92 -3.03 21.77
N GLY A 61 -3.89 -3.19 20.83
CA GLY A 61 -5.32 -3.05 21.10
C GLY A 61 -5.86 -1.61 20.98
N ILE A 62 -5.00 -0.63 20.71
CA ILE A 62 -5.38 0.78 20.51
C ILE A 62 -5.42 1.08 19.03
N LYS A 63 -6.50 1.69 18.54
CA LYS A 63 -6.58 2.19 17.16
C LYS A 63 -5.69 3.42 17.02
N ILE A 64 -4.63 3.30 16.24
CA ILE A 64 -3.66 4.39 16.02
C ILE A 64 -3.98 5.23 14.78
N GLY A 65 -4.84 4.74 13.89
CA GLY A 65 -5.29 5.51 12.75
C GLY A 65 -5.93 4.68 11.65
N ASN A 66 -6.06 5.30 10.50
CA ASN A 66 -6.60 4.69 9.28
C ASN A 66 -5.87 5.20 8.04
N ILE A 67 -5.99 4.45 6.95
CA ILE A 67 -5.48 4.81 5.62
C ILE A 67 -6.62 4.64 4.63
N ALA A 68 -6.72 5.54 3.67
CA ALA A 68 -7.60 5.43 2.53
C ALA A 68 -6.90 6.00 1.29
N GLY A 69 -6.50 5.11 0.39
CA GLY A 69 -5.78 5.46 -0.84
C GLY A 69 -4.59 4.55 -1.10
N ALA A 70 -4.58 3.89 -2.27
CA ALA A 70 -3.55 2.90 -2.61
C ALA A 70 -2.13 3.48 -2.68
N PHE A 71 -2.00 4.77 -2.99
CA PHE A 71 -0.73 5.50 -3.10
C PHE A 71 -0.50 6.50 -1.95
N THR A 72 -1.35 6.42 -0.91
CA THR A 72 -1.22 7.28 0.27
C THR A 72 -0.42 6.56 1.34
N ARG A 73 0.67 7.18 1.79
CA ARG A 73 1.44 6.69 2.92
C ARG A 73 0.71 6.98 4.23
N GLY A 74 0.69 5.99 5.12
CA GLY A 74 0.23 6.16 6.49
C GLY A 74 1.42 6.30 7.44
N ARG A 75 1.47 7.40 8.20
CA ARG A 75 2.49 7.65 9.22
C ARG A 75 1.82 7.81 10.57
N PHE A 76 2.21 6.98 11.53
CA PHE A 76 1.60 6.94 12.85
C PHE A 76 2.67 7.00 13.92
N ASP A 77 2.63 8.05 14.75
CA ASP A 77 3.46 8.14 15.95
C ASP A 77 3.00 7.10 16.96
N ILE A 78 3.89 6.22 17.33
CA ILE A 78 3.61 5.12 18.26
C ILE A 78 4.43 5.21 19.53
N THR A 79 5.20 6.26 19.73
CA THR A 79 6.15 6.42 20.86
C THR A 79 5.53 6.12 22.21
N GLY A 80 4.30 6.63 22.46
CA GLY A 80 3.59 6.41 23.71
C GLY A 80 2.79 5.09 23.79
N HIS A 81 2.83 4.24 22.75
CA HIS A 81 1.99 3.05 22.63
C HIS A 81 2.78 1.74 22.55
N VAL A 82 4.11 1.83 22.48
CA VAL A 82 4.97 0.64 22.36
C VAL A 82 5.18 -0.06 23.68
N LYS A 83 5.45 -1.36 23.60
CA LYS A 83 5.81 -2.29 24.65
C LYS A 83 7.04 -3.09 24.23
N ASP A 84 7.61 -3.89 25.13
CA ASP A 84 8.74 -4.78 24.79
C ASP A 84 8.39 -5.69 23.60
N THR A 85 7.16 -6.21 23.58
CA THR A 85 6.61 -6.94 22.43
C THR A 85 5.29 -6.29 22.02
N ASN A 86 5.21 -5.92 20.76
CA ASN A 86 4.05 -5.24 20.19
C ASN A 86 3.22 -6.18 19.33
N SER A 87 1.90 -5.96 19.34
CA SER A 87 0.95 -6.63 18.46
C SER A 87 0.32 -5.61 17.54
N LEU A 88 0.63 -5.72 16.25
CA LEU A 88 0.06 -4.89 15.19
C LEU A 88 -1.07 -5.66 14.49
N TYR A 89 -2.22 -5.02 14.33
CA TYR A 89 -3.33 -5.51 13.55
C TYR A 89 -3.70 -4.49 12.49
N VAL A 90 -3.92 -4.96 11.28
CA VAL A 90 -4.38 -4.16 10.15
C VAL A 90 -5.65 -4.80 9.60
N HIS A 91 -6.74 -4.07 9.68
CA HIS A 91 -8.02 -4.46 9.08
C HIS A 91 -8.19 -3.78 7.75
N ILE A 92 -8.25 -4.53 6.69
CA ILE A 92 -8.46 -4.02 5.34
C ILE A 92 -9.90 -4.27 4.94
N TYR A 93 -10.58 -3.20 4.57
CA TYR A 93 -11.96 -3.25 4.12
C TYR A 93 -12.06 -3.65 2.65
N PRO A 94 -13.10 -4.40 2.28
CA PRO A 94 -13.40 -4.61 0.88
C PRO A 94 -13.70 -3.28 0.17
N PRO A 95 -13.43 -3.16 -1.14
CA PRO A 95 -13.87 -2.01 -1.91
C PRO A 95 -15.40 -1.94 -1.92
N ALA A 96 -15.95 -0.72 -1.83
CA ALA A 96 -17.40 -0.49 -1.78
C ALA A 96 -18.08 -1.01 -3.07
N ASN A 97 -17.43 -0.79 -4.21
CA ASN A 97 -17.91 -1.21 -5.53
C ASN A 97 -16.82 -2.05 -6.24
N PRO A 98 -16.71 -3.35 -5.93
CA PRO A 98 -15.64 -4.19 -6.47
C PRO A 98 -15.73 -4.41 -7.99
N GLY A 99 -16.87 -4.07 -8.61
CA GLY A 99 -17.09 -4.27 -10.04
C GLY A 99 -17.33 -5.73 -10.42
N ILE A 100 -17.25 -5.99 -11.71
CA ILE A 100 -17.55 -7.30 -12.30
C ILE A 100 -16.35 -7.73 -13.15
N PRO A 101 -15.72 -8.88 -12.89
CA PRO A 101 -14.67 -9.43 -13.74
C PRO A 101 -15.30 -9.95 -15.05
N HIS A 102 -14.56 -9.79 -16.16
CA HIS A 102 -14.96 -10.30 -17.47
C HIS A 102 -13.73 -10.76 -18.25
N GLU A 103 -13.81 -11.95 -18.78
CA GLU A 103 -12.79 -12.47 -19.69
C GLU A 103 -13.39 -12.55 -21.10
N GLN A 104 -12.71 -11.97 -22.07
CA GLN A 104 -13.11 -12.10 -23.46
C GLN A 104 -12.91 -13.54 -23.93
N SER A 105 -13.97 -14.11 -24.50
CA SER A 105 -13.95 -15.42 -25.12
C SER A 105 -15.07 -15.54 -26.16
N PRO A 106 -15.02 -16.51 -27.06
CA PRO A 106 -16.12 -16.77 -27.99
C PRO A 106 -17.47 -17.02 -27.29
N SER A 107 -17.46 -17.56 -26.08
CA SER A 107 -18.68 -17.85 -25.31
C SER A 107 -19.14 -16.69 -24.44
N ALA A 108 -18.21 -15.89 -23.90
CA ALA A 108 -18.51 -14.73 -23.06
C ALA A 108 -18.81 -13.46 -23.87
N GLY A 109 -18.43 -13.43 -25.16
CA GLY A 109 -18.59 -12.26 -26.02
C GLY A 109 -17.48 -11.23 -25.86
N GLY A 110 -17.65 -10.10 -26.55
CA GLY A 110 -16.78 -8.94 -26.44
C GLY A 110 -17.03 -8.17 -25.17
N GLY A 111 -16.02 -7.49 -24.66
CA GLY A 111 -16.08 -6.66 -23.46
C GLY A 111 -14.68 -6.18 -23.08
N LYS A 112 -14.60 -5.48 -21.95
CA LYS A 112 -13.30 -5.09 -21.43
C LYS A 112 -12.58 -6.32 -20.89
N ASN A 113 -11.39 -6.61 -21.39
CA ASN A 113 -10.60 -7.71 -20.90
C ASN A 113 -10.22 -7.44 -19.42
N GLY A 114 -10.52 -8.41 -18.53
CA GLY A 114 -10.40 -8.25 -17.08
C GLY A 114 -11.63 -7.62 -16.42
N GLY A 115 -12.51 -6.98 -17.16
CA GLY A 115 -13.78 -6.42 -16.67
C GLY A 115 -13.68 -4.98 -16.14
N ALA A 116 -14.75 -4.53 -15.53
CA ALA A 116 -14.87 -3.23 -14.90
C ALA A 116 -14.64 -3.36 -13.40
N LEU A 117 -13.41 -3.16 -12.92
CA LEU A 117 -13.01 -3.42 -11.55
C LEU A 117 -12.68 -2.12 -10.81
N CYS A 118 -13.34 -1.87 -9.67
CA CYS A 118 -13.04 -0.75 -8.76
C CYS A 118 -12.91 0.62 -9.45
N LEU A 119 -13.78 0.92 -10.41
CA LEU A 119 -13.69 2.12 -11.25
C LEU A 119 -13.99 3.42 -10.50
N ASP A 120 -14.59 3.35 -9.34
CA ASP A 120 -15.01 4.48 -8.53
C ASP A 120 -14.02 4.88 -7.42
N GLY A 121 -12.87 4.23 -7.38
CA GLY A 121 -11.88 4.45 -6.35
C GLY A 121 -10.47 4.69 -6.91
N PRO A 122 -9.65 5.53 -6.27
CA PRO A 122 -8.26 5.76 -6.66
C PRO A 122 -7.37 4.58 -6.22
N THR A 123 -7.61 3.41 -6.79
CA THR A 123 -6.80 2.20 -6.58
C THR A 123 -5.74 2.10 -7.67
N PHE A 124 -4.76 1.19 -7.52
CA PHE A 124 -3.80 0.92 -8.58
C PHE A 124 -4.33 -0.09 -9.62
N ILE A 125 -5.58 -0.52 -9.49
CA ILE A 125 -6.20 -1.41 -10.46
C ILE A 125 -6.65 -0.60 -11.66
N CYS A 126 -5.96 -0.78 -12.79
CA CYS A 126 -6.35 -0.22 -14.06
C CYS A 126 -7.05 -1.28 -14.90
N SER A 127 -8.34 -1.12 -15.14
CA SER A 127 -9.11 -1.95 -16.07
C SER A 127 -9.25 -1.31 -17.44
N GLU A 128 -8.85 -0.05 -17.57
CA GLU A 128 -8.87 0.74 -18.82
C GLU A 128 -7.67 1.68 -18.91
N GLY A 129 -7.33 2.09 -20.11
CA GLY A 129 -6.28 3.05 -20.38
C GLY A 129 -5.02 2.41 -20.98
N TRP A 130 -3.90 3.10 -20.88
CA TRP A 130 -2.61 2.68 -21.44
C TRP A 130 -1.83 1.73 -20.50
N ASP A 131 -2.25 1.66 -19.26
CA ASP A 131 -1.57 0.92 -18.19
C ASP A 131 -2.28 -0.43 -17.97
N TRP A 132 -2.02 -1.35 -18.87
CA TRP A 132 -2.71 -2.62 -18.97
C TRP A 132 -2.21 -3.60 -17.91
N MET A 133 -2.97 -3.77 -16.86
CA MET A 133 -2.81 -4.89 -15.93
C MET A 133 -3.93 -5.90 -16.16
N PRO A 134 -3.63 -7.21 -16.14
CA PRO A 134 -4.68 -8.22 -16.06
C PRO A 134 -5.56 -7.98 -14.84
N GLY A 135 -6.89 -8.00 -15.02
CA GLY A 135 -7.82 -7.86 -13.91
C GLY A 135 -7.71 -9.06 -12.96
N VAL A 136 -7.12 -8.86 -11.78
CA VAL A 136 -7.03 -9.91 -10.76
C VAL A 136 -8.29 -9.88 -9.91
N ARG A 137 -8.94 -11.04 -9.72
CA ARG A 137 -10.26 -11.16 -9.09
C ARG A 137 -10.30 -10.78 -7.62
N ASP A 138 -9.18 -10.80 -6.92
CA ASP A 138 -9.07 -10.28 -5.55
C ASP A 138 -8.95 -8.75 -5.48
N ARG A 139 -8.91 -8.05 -6.63
CA ARG A 139 -8.71 -6.59 -6.77
C ARG A 139 -7.40 -6.12 -6.18
N ASN A 140 -6.42 -7.00 -6.00
CA ASN A 140 -5.15 -6.71 -5.33
C ASN A 140 -5.34 -6.00 -3.96
N ILE A 141 -6.39 -6.39 -3.21
CA ILE A 141 -6.65 -5.83 -1.89
C ILE A 141 -5.57 -6.30 -0.93
N GLY A 142 -4.95 -5.37 -0.22
CA GLY A 142 -3.95 -5.74 0.77
C GLY A 142 -2.88 -4.70 1.02
N ILE A 143 -1.89 -5.11 1.79
CA ILE A 143 -0.65 -4.37 1.99
C ILE A 143 0.26 -4.71 0.82
N TRP A 144 0.52 -3.75 -0.07
CA TRP A 144 1.28 -3.99 -1.30
C TRP A 144 2.68 -3.40 -1.31
N GLN A 145 2.98 -2.56 -0.31
CA GLN A 145 4.32 -2.02 -0.06
C GLN A 145 4.72 -2.23 1.39
N ASP A 146 5.96 -1.89 1.72
CA ASP A 146 6.55 -2.15 3.02
C ASP A 146 5.82 -1.46 4.18
N VAL A 147 5.89 -2.11 5.34
CA VAL A 147 5.56 -1.52 6.64
C VAL A 147 6.84 -1.41 7.43
N LYS A 148 7.22 -0.19 7.82
CA LYS A 148 8.51 0.11 8.44
C LYS A 148 8.34 0.68 9.85
N LEU A 149 9.20 0.29 10.76
CA LEU A 149 9.40 0.96 12.03
C LEU A 149 10.54 1.98 11.84
N ILE A 150 10.23 3.25 12.08
CA ILE A 150 11.19 4.34 11.97
C ILE A 150 11.48 4.88 13.37
N ALA A 151 12.76 4.95 13.72
CA ALA A 151 13.24 5.53 14.96
C ALA A 151 14.02 6.82 14.68
N THR A 152 13.68 7.91 15.37
CA THR A 152 14.35 9.20 15.22
C THR A 152 14.71 9.81 16.57
N GLU A 153 15.80 10.59 16.63
CA GLU A 153 16.30 11.25 17.84
C GLU A 153 15.67 12.63 18.09
N GLY A 154 14.57 12.94 17.44
CA GLY A 154 13.84 14.20 17.67
C GLY A 154 13.79 15.12 16.47
N VAL A 155 14.63 14.91 15.45
CA VAL A 155 14.53 15.60 14.16
C VAL A 155 14.22 14.57 13.09
N SER A 156 13.23 14.85 12.27
CA SER A 156 12.86 13.99 11.14
C SER A 156 12.68 14.80 9.86
N PHE A 157 13.04 14.17 8.74
CA PHE A 157 12.74 14.70 7.42
C PHE A 157 11.39 14.16 6.94
N GLY A 158 10.59 15.02 6.35
CA GLY A 158 9.40 14.64 5.60
C GLY A 158 9.78 14.13 4.20
N ASP A 159 8.77 14.01 3.35
CA ASP A 159 9.01 13.66 1.96
C ASP A 159 9.89 14.72 1.29
N THR A 160 10.97 14.25 0.68
CA THR A 160 11.95 15.11 0.01
C THR A 160 11.68 15.10 -1.48
N GLN A 161 11.48 16.27 -2.07
CA GLN A 161 11.37 16.47 -3.49
C GLN A 161 12.72 16.92 -4.06
N VAL A 162 13.17 16.24 -5.08
CA VAL A 162 14.36 16.63 -5.86
C VAL A 162 13.89 17.08 -7.24
N ILE A 163 14.19 18.32 -7.59
CA ILE A 163 13.90 18.91 -8.90
C ILE A 163 15.24 19.09 -9.61
N THR A 164 15.33 18.54 -10.81
CA THR A 164 16.53 18.70 -11.65
C THR A 164 16.16 19.55 -12.85
N ASP A 165 16.88 20.64 -13.08
CA ASP A 165 16.83 21.44 -14.28
C ASP A 165 18.10 21.25 -15.10
N LEU A 166 17.91 20.87 -16.37
CA LEU A 166 18.99 20.61 -17.30
C LEU A 166 18.96 21.69 -18.40
N PRO A 167 19.93 22.61 -18.44
CA PRO A 167 19.92 23.75 -19.38
C PRO A 167 20.26 23.31 -20.81
N LEU A 168 19.29 22.71 -21.48
CA LEU A 168 19.49 22.25 -22.87
C LEU A 168 19.86 23.39 -23.82
N PRO A 169 20.76 23.16 -24.79
CA PRO A 169 21.36 21.90 -25.19
C PRO A 169 22.63 21.50 -24.42
N ASP A 170 23.12 22.31 -23.51
CA ASP A 170 24.30 22.00 -22.71
C ASP A 170 23.89 21.06 -21.55
N VAL A 171 24.44 19.84 -21.57
CA VAL A 171 24.22 18.80 -20.54
C VAL A 171 25.45 18.58 -19.67
N SER A 172 26.40 19.52 -19.67
CA SER A 172 27.63 19.43 -18.87
C SER A 172 27.39 19.69 -17.38
N SER A 173 26.27 20.32 -17.03
CA SER A 173 25.86 20.60 -15.66
C SER A 173 24.35 20.49 -15.51
N ALA A 174 23.88 20.34 -14.27
CA ALA A 174 22.46 20.39 -13.94
C ALA A 174 22.27 21.17 -12.64
N ASP A 175 21.21 21.95 -12.56
CA ASP A 175 20.78 22.60 -11.34
C ASP A 175 19.85 21.66 -10.56
N ILE A 176 20.18 21.42 -9.28
CA ILE A 176 19.40 20.54 -8.41
C ILE A 176 18.83 21.35 -7.26
N THR A 177 17.51 21.39 -7.19
CA THR A 177 16.76 21.98 -6.08
C THR A 177 16.20 20.87 -5.18
N ILE A 178 16.51 20.91 -3.89
CA ILE A 178 16.03 19.96 -2.90
C ILE A 178 15.06 20.68 -1.97
N ASN A 179 13.78 20.26 -2.00
CA ASN A 179 12.75 20.73 -1.10
C ASN A 179 12.43 19.64 -0.08
N THR A 180 12.55 19.93 1.20
CA THR A 180 12.20 19.00 2.26
C THR A 180 11.54 19.70 3.45
N ARG A 181 10.67 18.97 4.15
CA ARG A 181 10.12 19.43 5.43
C ARG A 181 10.95 18.84 6.55
N ILE A 182 11.39 19.69 7.45
CA ILE A 182 12.08 19.27 8.68
C ILE A 182 11.11 19.45 9.85
N ALA A 183 10.87 18.37 10.57
CA ALA A 183 10.10 18.41 11.81
C ALA A 183 11.04 18.24 13.00
N ASN A 184 11.13 19.29 13.84
CA ASN A 184 11.75 19.21 15.15
C ASN A 184 10.69 18.76 16.15
N ARG A 185 10.95 17.65 16.85
CA ARG A 185 10.02 17.03 17.77
C ARG A 185 10.65 16.79 19.15
N LEU A 186 11.66 17.61 19.50
CA LEU A 186 12.38 17.54 20.76
C LEU A 186 11.56 18.06 21.97
N TYR A 187 10.36 18.63 21.72
CA TYR A 187 9.48 19.20 22.75
C TYR A 187 8.03 18.77 22.55
#